data_7d20f7f835a3ce28811c92730432239f
#
_entry.id   7d20f7f835a3ce28811c92730432239f
#
_cell.length_a   1.000
_cell.length_b   1.000
_cell.length_c   1.000
_cell.angle_alpha   90.00
_cell.angle_beta   90.00
_cell.angle_gamma   90.00
#
_symmetry.space_group_name_H-M   'P 1'
#
loop_
_entity.id
_entity.type
_entity.pdbx_description
1 polymer ?
#
loop_
_entity_poly.entity_id
_entity_poly.type
_entity_poly.pdbx_seq_one_letter_code
_entity_poly.pdbx_strand_id
1 'polypeptide(L)'
;MPIPQYLAMTAAEMEGSAVLPHQMAWMACHFSSSGNGLSNLPKWLPTGSALILDDSTPIHDHDPERIAAELGQCIQHLQCVGLLLDFQRPDEGQAREVAEYLCETLPIPVIVSDAYAEGLDCGVFISPVPPDEAMASRLTRWQGREIWLDTTMEGLEIILTEDGAKSTPLPPWERPEGGLEDKHLHCHYHISLDENSAVFTLWRTAEDVAAQLAEAEALGVTAAVGLYQEFGSPLPGAEEG
;
A
#
# COMPACT_ATOMS: atom_id res chain seq x y z
N MET A 1 17.78 -10.65 -5.43
CA MET A 1 17.22 -9.77 -6.50
C MET A 1 16.34 -8.78 -5.79
N PRO A 2 16.32 -7.51 -6.20
CA PRO A 2 15.44 -6.54 -5.57
C PRO A 2 13.98 -7.02 -5.65
N ILE A 3 13.19 -6.73 -4.62
CA ILE A 3 11.78 -7.11 -4.58
C ILE A 3 11.00 -6.43 -5.71
N PRO A 4 9.99 -7.09 -6.32
CA PRO A 4 9.08 -6.47 -7.27
C PRO A 4 8.44 -5.20 -6.69
N GLN A 5 8.39 -4.13 -7.49
CA GLN A 5 7.86 -2.85 -7.08
C GLN A 5 6.74 -2.43 -8.04
N TYR A 6 5.53 -2.34 -7.54
CA TYR A 6 4.35 -2.01 -8.32
C TYR A 6 3.96 -0.55 -8.12
N LEU A 7 3.68 0.16 -9.21
CA LEU A 7 3.08 1.49 -9.14
C LEU A 7 1.56 1.39 -9.22
N ALA A 8 0.91 1.80 -8.15
CA ALA A 8 -0.54 1.86 -8.06
C ALA A 8 -1.07 3.04 -8.89
N MET A 9 -1.92 2.75 -9.87
CA MET A 9 -2.45 3.71 -10.82
C MET A 9 -3.96 3.64 -10.91
N THR A 10 -4.57 4.81 -11.05
CA THR A 10 -5.97 4.98 -11.41
C THR A 10 -6.20 4.89 -12.93
N ALA A 11 -7.46 4.77 -13.35
CA ALA A 11 -7.82 4.79 -14.77
C ALA A 11 -7.35 6.07 -15.48
N ALA A 12 -7.50 7.22 -14.85
CA ALA A 12 -7.13 8.51 -15.42
C ALA A 12 -5.61 8.65 -15.59
N GLU A 13 -4.83 8.15 -14.64
CA GLU A 13 -3.36 8.15 -14.72
C GLU A 13 -2.88 7.21 -15.82
N MET A 14 -3.48 6.02 -15.93
CA MET A 14 -3.14 5.07 -16.98
C MET A 14 -3.45 5.64 -18.38
N GLU A 15 -4.60 6.30 -18.57
CA GLU A 15 -4.97 6.95 -19.83
C GLU A 15 -4.09 8.16 -20.14
N GLY A 16 -3.64 8.89 -19.12
CA GLY A 16 -2.79 10.09 -19.25
C GLY A 16 -1.30 9.80 -19.45
N SER A 17 -0.85 8.58 -19.15
CA SER A 17 0.57 8.22 -19.21
C SER A 17 1.01 7.82 -20.60
N ALA A 18 2.07 8.47 -21.11
CA ALA A 18 2.67 8.11 -22.40
C ALA A 18 3.37 6.76 -22.40
N VAL A 19 3.88 6.33 -21.24
CA VAL A 19 4.54 5.03 -21.01
C VAL A 19 4.03 4.49 -19.69
N LEU A 20 3.56 3.25 -19.70
CA LEU A 20 3.13 2.57 -18.47
C LEU A 20 4.32 1.84 -17.83
N PRO A 21 4.37 1.79 -16.48
CA PRO A 21 5.38 1.00 -15.79
C PRO A 21 5.23 -0.50 -16.11
N HIS A 22 6.34 -1.22 -16.12
CA HIS A 22 6.32 -2.68 -16.33
C HIS A 22 5.61 -3.43 -15.21
N GLN A 23 5.72 -2.93 -13.97
CA GLN A 23 5.03 -3.45 -12.81
C GLN A 23 4.01 -2.42 -12.36
N MET A 24 2.75 -2.76 -12.49
CA MET A 24 1.63 -1.87 -12.21
C MET A 24 0.63 -2.56 -11.28
N ALA A 25 0.01 -1.80 -10.39
CA ALA A 25 -1.15 -2.21 -9.62
C ALA A 25 -2.35 -1.32 -9.99
N TRP A 26 -3.46 -1.94 -10.38
CA TRP A 26 -4.69 -1.20 -10.69
C TRP A 26 -5.46 -0.91 -9.41
N MET A 27 -5.63 0.36 -9.06
CA MET A 27 -6.22 0.78 -7.79
C MET A 27 -7.62 1.41 -7.90
N ALA A 28 -8.33 1.18 -9.01
CA ALA A 28 -9.66 1.77 -9.20
C ALA A 28 -10.81 0.78 -8.96
N CYS A 29 -10.53 -0.47 -8.61
CA CYS A 29 -11.56 -1.48 -8.39
C CYS A 29 -12.12 -1.38 -6.97
N HIS A 30 -13.45 -1.28 -6.85
CA HIS A 30 -14.15 -1.23 -5.58
C HIS A 30 -15.51 -1.93 -5.65
N PHE A 31 -16.15 -2.14 -4.51
CA PHE A 31 -17.48 -2.71 -4.43
C PHE A 31 -18.53 -1.76 -5.05
N SER A 32 -19.50 -2.34 -5.75
CA SER A 32 -20.59 -1.55 -6.31
C SER A 32 -21.55 -1.06 -5.21
N SER A 33 -21.89 0.21 -5.20
CA SER A 33 -22.85 0.79 -4.27
C SER A 33 -24.27 0.23 -4.41
N SER A 34 -24.55 -0.50 -5.49
CA SER A 34 -25.84 -1.20 -5.71
C SER A 34 -25.93 -2.58 -5.05
N GLY A 35 -24.87 -3.04 -4.38
CA GLY A 35 -24.81 -4.40 -3.80
C GLY A 35 -24.60 -5.51 -4.83
N ASN A 36 -24.41 -5.20 -6.10
CA ASN A 36 -24.41 -6.16 -7.21
C ASN A 36 -23.04 -6.30 -7.90
N GLY A 37 -22.00 -6.70 -7.17
CA GLY A 37 -20.70 -6.99 -7.74
C GLY A 37 -19.69 -5.84 -7.62
N LEU A 38 -18.77 -5.74 -8.58
CA LEU A 38 -17.64 -4.82 -8.56
C LEU A 38 -17.81 -3.69 -9.55
N SER A 39 -17.17 -2.56 -9.24
CA SER A 39 -17.09 -1.39 -10.11
C SER A 39 -15.65 -1.18 -10.57
N ASN A 40 -15.48 -0.57 -11.75
CA ASN A 40 -14.20 -0.18 -12.33
C ASN A 40 -13.19 -1.33 -12.53
N LEU A 41 -13.68 -2.54 -12.78
CA LEU A 41 -12.81 -3.61 -13.26
C LEU A 41 -12.10 -3.18 -14.55
N PRO A 42 -10.76 -3.36 -14.65
CA PRO A 42 -10.02 -2.95 -15.83
C PRO A 42 -10.34 -3.84 -17.03
N LYS A 43 -10.35 -3.24 -18.22
CA LYS A 43 -10.53 -3.99 -19.49
C LYS A 43 -9.22 -4.51 -20.07
N TRP A 44 -8.13 -3.87 -19.68
CA TRP A 44 -6.77 -4.18 -20.11
C TRP A 44 -5.77 -3.73 -19.06
N LEU A 45 -4.72 -4.50 -18.85
CA LEU A 45 -3.55 -4.17 -18.02
C LEU A 45 -2.28 -4.75 -18.68
N PRO A 46 -1.10 -4.19 -18.42
CA PRO A 46 0.16 -4.86 -18.71
C PRO A 46 0.22 -6.24 -18.07
N THR A 47 0.77 -7.24 -18.77
CA THR A 47 0.97 -8.59 -18.21
C THR A 47 1.83 -8.52 -16.97
N GLY A 48 1.45 -9.23 -15.91
CA GLY A 48 2.17 -9.21 -14.64
C GLY A 48 1.76 -8.09 -13.69
N SER A 49 0.69 -7.35 -14.01
CA SER A 49 0.10 -6.35 -13.09
C SER A 49 -0.59 -7.02 -11.91
N ALA A 50 -0.70 -6.30 -10.80
CA ALA A 50 -1.56 -6.63 -9.68
C ALA A 50 -2.91 -5.89 -9.78
N LEU A 51 -3.92 -6.40 -9.07
CA LEU A 51 -5.22 -5.76 -8.92
C LEU A 51 -5.41 -5.37 -7.45
N ILE A 52 -5.89 -4.16 -7.20
CA ILE A 52 -6.25 -3.69 -5.86
C ILE A 52 -7.76 -3.55 -5.79
N LEU A 53 -8.38 -4.23 -4.84
CA LEU A 53 -9.79 -4.08 -4.48
C LEU A 53 -9.84 -3.33 -3.15
N ASP A 54 -10.43 -2.14 -3.16
CA ASP A 54 -10.61 -1.33 -1.97
C ASP A 54 -12.05 -1.38 -1.42
N ASP A 55 -12.21 -0.99 -0.16
CA ASP A 55 -13.49 -0.85 0.52
C ASP A 55 -13.96 0.61 0.63
N SER A 56 -13.54 1.50 -0.29
CA SER A 56 -14.01 2.89 -0.36
C SER A 56 -15.52 2.99 -0.43
N THR A 57 -16.17 2.02 -1.09
CA THR A 57 -17.61 1.76 -0.99
C THR A 57 -17.85 0.69 0.07
N PRO A 58 -18.77 0.91 1.04
CA PRO A 58 -19.10 -0.10 2.06
C PRO A 58 -19.54 -1.43 1.46
N ILE A 59 -19.12 -2.52 2.08
CA ILE A 59 -19.50 -3.88 1.68
C ILE A 59 -20.83 -4.21 2.34
N HIS A 60 -21.92 -4.17 1.57
CA HIS A 60 -23.25 -4.49 2.03
C HIS A 60 -23.94 -5.46 1.08
N ASP A 61 -24.46 -6.57 1.60
CA ASP A 61 -25.24 -7.57 0.86
C ASP A 61 -24.53 -8.11 -0.41
N HIS A 62 -23.18 -8.14 -0.37
CA HIS A 62 -22.39 -8.71 -1.46
C HIS A 62 -22.27 -10.22 -1.29
N ASP A 63 -22.50 -10.94 -2.37
CA ASP A 63 -22.30 -12.39 -2.45
C ASP A 63 -20.81 -12.71 -2.71
N PRO A 64 -20.08 -13.34 -1.76
CA PRO A 64 -18.67 -13.66 -1.94
C PRO A 64 -18.39 -14.56 -3.16
N GLU A 65 -19.30 -15.50 -3.50
CA GLU A 65 -19.15 -16.37 -4.67
C GLU A 65 -19.18 -15.55 -5.95
N ARG A 66 -20.07 -14.58 -6.04
CA ARG A 66 -20.17 -13.69 -7.19
C ARG A 66 -18.97 -12.80 -7.33
N ILE A 67 -18.50 -12.20 -6.23
CA ILE A 67 -17.27 -11.38 -6.22
C ILE A 67 -16.08 -12.19 -6.69
N ALA A 68 -15.91 -13.42 -6.17
CA ALA A 68 -14.84 -14.33 -6.59
C ALA A 68 -14.94 -14.70 -8.07
N ALA A 69 -16.15 -14.92 -8.62
CA ALA A 69 -16.35 -15.22 -10.03
C ALA A 69 -15.99 -14.03 -10.93
N GLU A 70 -16.38 -12.80 -10.57
CA GLU A 70 -16.06 -11.57 -11.32
C GLU A 70 -14.54 -11.31 -11.31
N LEU A 71 -13.90 -11.40 -10.12
CA LEU A 71 -12.45 -11.25 -9.98
C LEU A 71 -11.69 -12.35 -10.71
N GLY A 72 -12.09 -13.60 -10.57
CA GLY A 72 -11.44 -14.74 -11.22
C GLY A 72 -11.42 -14.61 -12.73
N GLN A 73 -12.53 -14.18 -13.35
CA GLN A 73 -12.60 -13.92 -14.79
C GLN A 73 -11.67 -12.76 -15.20
N CYS A 74 -11.67 -11.66 -14.43
CA CYS A 74 -10.81 -10.51 -14.68
C CYS A 74 -9.33 -10.89 -14.57
N ILE A 75 -8.93 -11.54 -13.48
CA ILE A 75 -7.57 -12.00 -13.18
C ILE A 75 -7.05 -12.93 -14.27
N GLN A 76 -7.85 -13.93 -14.67
CA GLN A 76 -7.47 -14.88 -15.72
C GLN A 76 -7.32 -14.20 -17.07
N HIS A 77 -8.24 -13.30 -17.43
CA HIS A 77 -8.21 -12.59 -18.71
C HIS A 77 -6.99 -11.66 -18.81
N LEU A 78 -6.66 -10.97 -17.74
CA LEU A 78 -5.59 -9.96 -17.69
C LEU A 78 -4.24 -10.53 -17.27
N GLN A 79 -4.18 -11.79 -16.84
CA GLN A 79 -2.97 -12.46 -16.34
C GLN A 79 -2.34 -11.70 -15.15
N CYS A 80 -3.19 -11.26 -14.20
CA CYS A 80 -2.73 -10.63 -12.98
C CYS A 80 -1.92 -11.61 -12.13
N VAL A 81 -0.91 -11.09 -11.42
CA VAL A 81 0.01 -11.89 -10.57
C VAL A 81 -0.37 -11.88 -9.10
N GLY A 82 -1.25 -11.00 -8.67
CA GLY A 82 -1.75 -10.89 -7.30
C GLY A 82 -2.99 -10.03 -7.19
N LEU A 83 -3.76 -10.27 -6.14
CA LEU A 83 -4.91 -9.46 -5.74
C LEU A 83 -4.63 -8.89 -4.35
N LEU A 84 -4.61 -7.56 -4.22
CA LEU A 84 -4.56 -6.87 -2.94
C LEU A 84 -5.97 -6.51 -2.51
N LEU A 85 -6.32 -6.86 -1.28
CA LEU A 85 -7.53 -6.41 -0.61
C LEU A 85 -7.14 -5.28 0.35
N ASP A 86 -7.28 -4.05 -0.12
CA ASP A 86 -6.96 -2.84 0.65
C ASP A 86 -8.20 -2.40 1.44
N PHE A 87 -8.55 -3.19 2.46
CA PHE A 87 -9.69 -2.92 3.34
C PHE A 87 -9.22 -2.12 4.54
N GLN A 88 -9.72 -0.89 4.67
CA GLN A 88 -9.33 0.09 5.68
C GLN A 88 -10.47 0.45 6.66
N ARG A 89 -11.72 0.11 6.31
CA ARG A 89 -12.87 0.39 7.17
C ARG A 89 -12.89 -0.55 8.38
N PRO A 90 -13.47 -0.14 9.51
CA PRO A 90 -13.72 -1.05 10.61
C PRO A 90 -14.50 -2.28 10.12
N ASP A 91 -14.09 -3.46 10.59
CA ASP A 91 -14.70 -4.73 10.18
C ASP A 91 -16.16 -4.79 10.65
N GLU A 92 -17.08 -4.74 9.70
CA GLU A 92 -18.52 -4.94 9.89
C GLU A 92 -18.91 -6.44 9.72
N GLY A 93 -17.93 -7.35 9.66
CA GLY A 93 -18.10 -8.80 9.50
C GLY A 93 -18.12 -9.28 8.05
N GLN A 94 -18.76 -8.55 7.14
CA GLN A 94 -18.91 -8.96 5.74
C GLN A 94 -17.59 -8.80 4.95
N ALA A 95 -16.79 -7.78 5.25
CA ALA A 95 -15.46 -7.61 4.62
C ALA A 95 -14.54 -8.79 4.90
N ARG A 96 -14.57 -9.30 6.13
CA ARG A 96 -13.80 -10.47 6.52
C ARG A 96 -14.29 -11.74 5.82
N GLU A 97 -15.60 -11.96 5.73
CA GLU A 97 -16.18 -13.10 5.02
C GLU A 97 -15.78 -13.11 3.52
N VAL A 98 -15.83 -11.95 2.88
CA VAL A 98 -15.37 -11.80 1.48
C VAL A 98 -13.86 -12.09 1.37
N ALA A 99 -13.03 -11.53 2.25
CA ALA A 99 -11.59 -11.76 2.22
C ALA A 99 -11.25 -13.24 2.40
N GLU A 100 -11.86 -13.93 3.38
CA GLU A 100 -11.68 -15.36 3.63
C GLU A 100 -12.05 -16.18 2.41
N TYR A 101 -13.23 -15.95 1.82
CA TYR A 101 -13.68 -16.65 0.63
C TYR A 101 -12.76 -16.44 -0.57
N LEU A 102 -12.26 -15.23 -0.79
CA LEU A 102 -11.33 -14.93 -1.88
C LEU A 102 -9.97 -15.61 -1.68
N CYS A 103 -9.45 -15.65 -0.44
CA CYS A 103 -8.21 -16.35 -0.12
C CYS A 103 -8.30 -17.86 -0.40
N GLU A 104 -9.47 -18.47 -0.17
CA GLU A 104 -9.68 -19.91 -0.37
C GLU A 104 -9.93 -20.30 -1.84
N THR A 105 -10.48 -19.38 -2.63
CA THR A 105 -11.04 -19.75 -3.96
C THR A 105 -10.25 -19.23 -5.15
N LEU A 106 -9.52 -18.12 -5.02
CA LEU A 106 -8.78 -17.55 -6.16
C LEU A 106 -7.46 -18.30 -6.41
N PRO A 107 -7.11 -18.54 -7.70
CA PRO A 107 -5.93 -19.32 -8.06
C PRO A 107 -4.60 -18.53 -8.06
N ILE A 108 -4.60 -17.31 -7.54
CA ILE A 108 -3.43 -16.43 -7.42
C ILE A 108 -3.26 -16.00 -5.97
N PRO A 109 -2.08 -15.49 -5.58
CA PRO A 109 -1.88 -14.90 -4.26
C PRO A 109 -2.91 -13.82 -3.97
N VAL A 110 -3.61 -13.94 -2.84
CA VAL A 110 -4.45 -12.90 -2.26
C VAL A 110 -3.73 -12.31 -1.07
N ILE A 111 -3.52 -11.00 -1.12
CA ILE A 111 -2.78 -10.23 -0.14
C ILE A 111 -3.77 -9.31 0.57
N VAL A 112 -3.96 -9.49 1.85
CA VAL A 112 -5.00 -8.81 2.63
C VAL A 112 -4.37 -7.75 3.53
N SER A 113 -4.99 -6.57 3.63
CA SER A 113 -4.52 -5.52 4.55
C SER A 113 -4.30 -6.06 5.97
N ASP A 114 -3.29 -5.57 6.65
CA ASP A 114 -2.88 -6.07 7.97
C ASP A 114 -3.96 -5.91 9.04
N ALA A 115 -4.94 -5.02 8.81
CA ALA A 115 -6.12 -4.88 9.65
C ALA A 115 -7.06 -6.11 9.62
N TYR A 116 -7.07 -6.87 8.50
CA TYR A 116 -7.97 -8.01 8.29
C TYR A 116 -7.26 -9.36 8.20
N ALA A 117 -5.94 -9.37 8.00
CA ALA A 117 -5.17 -10.58 7.69
C ALA A 117 -5.03 -11.57 8.86
N GLU A 118 -5.32 -11.16 10.11
CA GLU A 118 -5.15 -12.03 11.28
C GLU A 118 -6.09 -13.25 11.21
N GLY A 119 -5.51 -14.45 11.30
CA GLY A 119 -6.25 -15.73 11.22
C GLY A 119 -6.62 -16.21 9.82
N LEU A 120 -6.33 -15.44 8.74
CA LEU A 120 -6.52 -15.88 7.36
C LEU A 120 -5.23 -16.53 6.84
N ASP A 121 -5.36 -17.55 6.00
CA ASP A 121 -4.25 -18.18 5.27
C ASP A 121 -4.01 -17.48 3.93
N CYS A 122 -3.40 -16.29 3.99
CA CYS A 122 -3.18 -15.41 2.83
C CYS A 122 -1.89 -14.61 2.99
N GLY A 123 -1.48 -13.85 1.98
CA GLY A 123 -0.45 -12.82 2.11
C GLY A 123 -0.93 -11.63 2.94
N VAL A 124 -0.02 -10.76 3.34
CA VAL A 124 -0.33 -9.58 4.16
C VAL A 124 0.13 -8.31 3.46
N PHE A 125 -0.77 -7.34 3.31
CA PHE A 125 -0.47 -6.01 2.83
C PHE A 125 -0.27 -5.08 4.04
N ILE A 126 0.96 -4.66 4.23
CA ILE A 126 1.34 -3.79 5.34
C ILE A 126 1.12 -2.34 4.90
N SER A 127 0.31 -1.62 5.65
CA SER A 127 0.13 -0.18 5.47
C SER A 127 1.48 0.57 5.59
N PRO A 128 1.62 1.77 5.00
CA PRO A 128 2.86 2.51 5.03
C PRO A 128 3.43 2.63 6.46
N VAL A 129 4.70 2.32 6.62
CA VAL A 129 5.38 2.49 7.91
C VAL A 129 5.65 3.99 8.10
N PRO A 130 5.09 4.63 9.14
CA PRO A 130 5.32 6.04 9.40
C PRO A 130 6.82 6.34 9.63
N PRO A 131 7.29 7.56 9.33
CA PRO A 131 8.71 7.90 9.50
C PRO A 131 9.18 7.98 10.97
N ASP A 132 8.31 7.84 11.93
CA ASP A 132 8.60 7.76 13.37
C ASP A 132 8.55 6.32 13.92
N GLU A 133 8.36 5.30 13.04
CA GLU A 133 8.28 3.89 13.41
C GLU A 133 9.35 3.06 12.68
N ALA A 134 9.98 2.12 13.40
CA ALA A 134 10.94 1.19 12.80
C ALA A 134 10.22 0.06 12.02
N MET A 135 10.70 -0.25 10.82
CA MET A 135 10.15 -1.29 9.93
C MET A 135 9.97 -2.63 10.63
N ALA A 136 10.98 -3.07 11.38
CA ALA A 136 10.96 -4.36 12.05
C ALA A 136 9.80 -4.52 13.06
N SER A 137 9.35 -3.43 13.69
CA SER A 137 8.24 -3.48 14.65
C SER A 137 6.92 -3.87 13.98
N ARG A 138 6.71 -3.44 12.74
CA ARG A 138 5.52 -3.77 11.93
C ARG A 138 5.56 -5.18 11.39
N LEU A 139 6.73 -5.64 10.92
CA LEU A 139 6.84 -6.88 10.15
C LEU A 139 6.97 -8.13 11.01
N THR A 140 7.48 -8.02 12.25
CA THR A 140 7.81 -9.19 13.09
C THR A 140 6.63 -10.15 13.29
N ARG A 141 5.42 -9.66 13.46
CA ARG A 141 4.22 -10.49 13.66
C ARG A 141 3.80 -11.30 12.43
N TRP A 142 4.30 -10.93 11.26
CA TRP A 142 3.93 -11.51 9.97
C TRP A 142 5.01 -12.41 9.36
N GLN A 143 6.10 -12.68 10.10
CA GLN A 143 7.18 -13.51 9.62
C GLN A 143 6.69 -14.90 9.17
N GLY A 144 7.20 -15.35 8.02
CA GLY A 144 6.82 -16.63 7.40
C GLY A 144 5.62 -16.57 6.47
N ARG A 145 4.97 -15.39 6.33
CA ARG A 145 3.92 -15.14 5.33
C ARG A 145 4.49 -14.41 4.12
N GLU A 146 3.75 -14.41 3.03
CA GLU A 146 3.99 -13.47 1.92
C GLU A 146 3.63 -12.07 2.39
N ILE A 147 4.56 -11.12 2.30
CA ILE A 147 4.38 -9.75 2.79
C ILE A 147 4.57 -8.79 1.62
N TRP A 148 3.56 -7.96 1.36
CA TRP A 148 3.63 -6.81 0.47
C TRP A 148 3.59 -5.53 1.30
N LEU A 149 4.47 -4.59 0.98
CA LEU A 149 4.60 -3.34 1.72
C LEU A 149 4.03 -2.18 0.89
N ASP A 150 3.14 -1.41 1.48
CA ASP A 150 2.80 -0.10 0.94
C ASP A 150 3.91 0.90 1.24
N THR A 151 4.34 1.65 0.24
CA THR A 151 5.43 2.62 0.34
C THR A 151 4.93 4.02 0.01
N THR A 152 5.38 5.00 0.78
CA THR A 152 5.02 6.40 0.58
C THR A 152 6.22 7.31 0.82
N MET A 153 6.22 8.45 0.15
CA MET A 153 7.10 9.59 0.44
C MET A 153 6.44 10.60 1.39
N GLU A 154 5.22 10.32 1.85
CA GLU A 154 4.54 11.15 2.83
C GLU A 154 5.36 11.23 4.12
N GLY A 155 5.47 12.43 4.64
CA GLY A 155 6.11 12.72 5.91
C GLY A 155 5.11 12.84 7.05
N LEU A 156 5.63 13.30 8.20
CA LEU A 156 4.84 13.46 9.41
C LEU A 156 5.27 14.74 10.15
N GLU A 157 4.32 15.56 10.53
CA GLU A 157 4.55 16.65 11.49
C GLU A 157 3.98 16.24 12.84
N ILE A 158 4.80 16.29 13.88
CA ILE A 158 4.41 15.98 15.28
C ILE A 158 4.59 17.22 16.12
N ILE A 159 3.51 17.71 16.69
CA ILE A 159 3.51 18.85 17.60
C ILE A 159 3.32 18.33 19.01
N LEU A 160 4.33 18.57 19.86
CA LEU A 160 4.28 18.26 21.30
C LEU A 160 4.00 19.54 22.09
N THR A 161 3.00 19.48 22.96
CA THR A 161 2.63 20.55 23.90
C THR A 161 2.43 19.97 25.30
N GLU A 162 2.17 20.80 26.30
CA GLU A 162 1.80 20.33 27.63
C GLU A 162 0.51 19.51 27.65
N ASP A 163 -0.39 19.72 26.66
CA ASP A 163 -1.66 19.00 26.54
C ASP A 163 -1.52 17.64 25.82
N GLY A 164 -0.36 17.33 25.24
CA GLY A 164 -0.08 16.07 24.56
C GLY A 164 0.57 16.24 23.19
N ALA A 165 0.53 15.15 22.41
CA ALA A 165 1.07 15.08 21.04
C ALA A 165 -0.05 15.11 20.02
N LYS A 166 0.16 15.84 18.91
CA LYS A 166 -0.69 15.82 17.72
C LYS A 166 0.17 15.51 16.50
N SER A 167 -0.23 14.51 15.71
CA SER A 167 0.43 14.17 14.44
C SER A 167 -0.45 14.58 13.26
N THR A 168 0.19 15.04 12.20
CA THR A 168 -0.46 15.42 10.94
C THR A 168 0.40 14.93 9.77
N PRO A 169 -0.17 14.25 8.75
CA PRO A 169 0.55 13.88 7.55
C PRO A 169 1.16 15.12 6.87
N LEU A 170 2.37 14.96 6.34
CA LEU A 170 3.09 16.00 5.58
C LEU A 170 3.21 15.52 4.13
N PRO A 171 2.55 16.20 3.17
CA PRO A 171 2.63 15.83 1.77
C PRO A 171 4.07 15.92 1.24
N PRO A 172 4.48 15.07 0.28
CA PRO A 172 5.86 15.04 -0.24
C PRO A 172 6.35 16.37 -0.82
N TRP A 173 5.45 17.19 -1.35
CA TRP A 173 5.78 18.52 -1.92
C TRP A 173 5.92 19.64 -0.87
N GLU A 174 5.56 19.38 0.39
CA GLU A 174 5.70 20.34 1.52
C GLU A 174 6.93 20.07 2.38
N ARG A 175 7.74 19.06 2.01
CA ARG A 175 8.96 18.70 2.74
C ARG A 175 9.96 19.86 2.80
N PRO A 176 10.62 20.11 3.97
CA PRO A 176 11.66 21.10 4.09
C PRO A 176 12.90 20.74 3.26
N GLU A 177 13.70 21.76 2.92
CA GLU A 177 15.04 21.54 2.40
C GLU A 177 16.03 21.30 3.55
N GLY A 178 16.97 20.36 3.35
CA GLY A 178 17.99 20.02 4.35
C GLY A 178 17.46 19.11 5.45
N GLY A 179 17.90 19.30 6.69
CA GLY A 179 17.53 18.47 7.84
C GLY A 179 18.62 17.50 8.28
N LEU A 180 18.37 16.78 9.35
CA LEU A 180 19.21 15.73 9.87
C LEU A 180 18.67 14.38 9.39
N GLU A 181 19.56 13.43 9.14
CA GLU A 181 19.22 12.08 8.70
C GLU A 181 19.10 11.13 9.91
N ASP A 182 18.04 10.35 9.97
CA ASP A 182 17.93 9.17 10.83
C ASP A 182 18.00 7.89 9.99
N LYS A 183 19.15 7.22 10.05
CA LYS A 183 19.43 5.99 9.28
C LYS A 183 18.63 4.78 9.76
N HIS A 184 18.15 4.78 10.98
CA HIS A 184 17.37 3.68 11.55
C HIS A 184 15.90 3.74 11.12
N LEU A 185 15.37 4.95 11.00
CA LEU A 185 14.01 5.20 10.56
C LEU A 185 13.91 5.45 9.04
N HIS A 186 15.06 5.52 8.35
CA HIS A 186 15.14 5.88 6.94
C HIS A 186 14.32 7.14 6.65
N CYS A 187 14.65 8.23 7.35
CA CYS A 187 14.00 9.51 7.15
C CYS A 187 14.94 10.69 7.47
N HIS A 188 14.56 11.84 6.98
CA HIS A 188 15.11 13.12 7.41
C HIS A 188 14.18 13.75 8.46
N TYR A 189 14.75 14.58 9.31
CA TYR A 189 13.95 15.30 10.29
C TYR A 189 14.48 16.71 10.57
N HIS A 190 13.57 17.55 11.02
CA HIS A 190 13.84 18.88 11.56
C HIS A 190 13.13 19.04 12.91
N ILE A 191 13.76 19.76 13.85
CA ILE A 191 13.17 20.04 15.15
C ILE A 191 13.13 21.56 15.33
N SER A 192 11.95 22.07 15.62
CA SER A 192 11.73 23.46 16.02
C SER A 192 11.23 23.49 17.46
N LEU A 193 11.82 24.35 18.28
CA LEU A 193 11.45 24.53 19.69
C LEU A 193 10.92 25.94 19.90
N ASP A 194 9.80 26.04 20.60
CA ASP A 194 9.21 27.27 21.08
C ASP A 194 9.04 27.20 22.62
N GLU A 195 8.64 28.26 23.27
CA GLU A 195 8.52 28.31 24.74
C GLU A 195 7.61 27.21 25.30
N ASN A 196 6.56 26.80 24.58
CA ASN A 196 5.54 25.85 25.06
C ASN A 196 5.32 24.68 24.13
N SER A 197 6.14 24.52 23.08
CA SER A 197 5.96 23.45 22.11
C SER A 197 7.28 22.98 21.48
N ALA A 198 7.27 21.73 21.02
CA ALA A 198 8.29 21.20 20.13
C ALA A 198 7.60 20.65 18.88
N VAL A 199 8.11 21.02 17.70
CA VAL A 199 7.60 20.53 16.42
C VAL A 199 8.69 19.67 15.78
N PHE A 200 8.35 18.42 15.50
CA PHE A 200 9.16 17.49 14.74
C PHE A 200 8.55 17.36 13.36
N THR A 201 9.33 17.64 12.34
CA THR A 201 8.95 17.41 10.94
C THR A 201 9.81 16.29 10.40
N LEU A 202 9.20 15.19 10.01
CA LEU A 202 9.87 14.01 9.48
C LEU A 202 9.44 13.82 8.02
N TRP A 203 10.36 13.45 7.12
CA TRP A 203 10.05 13.19 5.71
C TRP A 203 11.03 12.19 5.11
N ARG A 204 10.68 11.63 3.95
CA ARG A 204 11.52 10.71 3.19
C ARG A 204 11.94 11.32 1.85
N THR A 205 13.16 11.04 1.48
CA THR A 205 13.70 11.25 0.14
C THR A 205 13.59 9.96 -0.67
N ALA A 206 13.94 10.00 -1.96
CA ALA A 206 14.01 8.80 -2.77
C ALA A 206 15.07 7.81 -2.25
N GLU A 207 16.18 8.31 -1.72
CA GLU A 207 17.24 7.51 -1.12
C GLU A 207 16.77 6.83 0.18
N ASP A 208 15.98 7.52 0.99
CA ASP A 208 15.40 6.95 2.21
C ASP A 208 14.44 5.80 1.87
N VAL A 209 13.58 5.99 0.86
CA VAL A 209 12.67 4.92 0.40
C VAL A 209 13.47 3.73 -0.15
N ALA A 210 14.54 3.97 -0.91
CA ALA A 210 15.38 2.88 -1.41
C ALA A 210 16.05 2.11 -0.26
N ALA A 211 16.54 2.80 0.77
CA ALA A 211 17.11 2.18 1.96
C ALA A 211 16.04 1.40 2.76
N GLN A 212 14.83 1.96 2.89
CA GLN A 212 13.70 1.29 3.52
C GLN A 212 13.31 0.00 2.79
N LEU A 213 13.27 0.01 1.45
CA LEU A 213 12.98 -1.17 0.65
C LEU A 213 14.06 -2.26 0.78
N ALA A 214 15.33 -1.87 0.87
CA ALA A 214 16.43 -2.81 1.12
C ALA A 214 16.34 -3.46 2.51
N GLU A 215 15.95 -2.70 3.54
CA GLU A 215 15.67 -3.26 4.88
C GLU A 215 14.44 -4.18 4.83
N ALA A 216 13.36 -3.77 4.16
CA ALA A 216 12.14 -4.56 4.01
C ALA A 216 12.42 -5.93 3.34
N GLU A 217 13.23 -5.95 2.27
CA GLU A 217 13.69 -7.20 1.63
C GLU A 217 14.43 -8.11 2.63
N ALA A 218 15.34 -7.53 3.41
CA ALA A 218 16.08 -8.28 4.43
C ALA A 218 15.19 -8.83 5.56
N LEU A 219 14.05 -8.19 5.82
CA LEU A 219 13.04 -8.61 6.80
C LEU A 219 11.98 -9.56 6.21
N GLY A 220 12.08 -9.92 4.92
CA GLY A 220 11.21 -10.92 4.29
C GLY A 220 10.02 -10.35 3.52
N VAL A 221 9.98 -9.05 3.24
CA VAL A 221 9.00 -8.47 2.30
C VAL A 221 9.27 -9.02 0.90
N THR A 222 8.21 -9.41 0.20
CA THR A 222 8.29 -10.08 -1.11
C THR A 222 7.92 -9.16 -2.27
N ALA A 223 7.20 -8.07 -2.02
CA ALA A 223 6.89 -7.03 -3.00
C ALA A 223 6.59 -5.69 -2.31
N ALA A 224 6.66 -4.61 -3.06
CA ALA A 224 6.26 -3.28 -2.61
C ALA A 224 5.27 -2.65 -3.59
N VAL A 225 4.41 -1.78 -3.06
CA VAL A 225 3.46 -0.98 -3.85
C VAL A 225 3.64 0.48 -3.45
N GLY A 226 3.62 1.39 -4.40
CA GLY A 226 3.64 2.82 -4.13
C GLY A 226 2.75 3.57 -5.11
N LEU A 227 2.26 4.75 -4.72
CA LEU A 227 1.37 5.54 -5.56
C LEU A 227 2.12 6.18 -6.74
N TYR A 228 1.58 6.03 -7.95
CA TYR A 228 2.13 6.68 -9.14
C TYR A 228 2.24 8.20 -8.97
N GLN A 229 1.31 8.82 -8.25
CA GLN A 229 1.31 10.25 -7.96
C GLN A 229 2.53 10.72 -7.17
N GLU A 230 3.07 9.86 -6.30
CA GLU A 230 4.23 10.20 -5.47
C GLU A 230 5.55 9.94 -6.19
N PHE A 231 5.60 8.87 -6.96
CA PHE A 231 6.86 8.42 -7.56
C PHE A 231 7.00 8.84 -9.04
N GLY A 232 5.91 8.99 -9.79
CA GLY A 232 5.88 9.44 -11.20
C GLY A 232 6.71 8.60 -12.18
N SER A 233 7.46 7.63 -11.65
CA SER A 233 8.38 6.70 -12.29
C SER A 233 8.51 5.47 -11.41
N PRO A 234 9.24 4.41 -11.80
CA PRO A 234 9.52 3.27 -10.93
C PRO A 234 10.02 3.71 -9.56
N LEU A 235 9.60 2.95 -8.53
CA LEU A 235 10.04 3.19 -7.15
C LEU A 235 11.58 3.21 -7.07
N PRO A 236 12.17 4.01 -6.16
CA PRO A 236 13.61 4.05 -5.97
C PRO A 236 14.19 2.65 -5.72
N GLY A 237 15.33 2.35 -6.38
CA GLY A 237 15.98 1.04 -6.27
C GLY A 237 15.45 -0.04 -7.23
N ALA A 238 14.40 0.23 -8.03
CA ALA A 238 14.03 -0.66 -9.12
C ALA A 238 15.13 -0.64 -10.19
N GLU A 239 15.68 -1.80 -10.52
CA GLU A 239 16.59 -1.91 -11.67
C GLU A 239 15.76 -1.82 -12.97
N GLU A 240 16.22 -1.03 -13.93
CA GLU A 240 15.70 -1.07 -15.29
C GLU A 240 16.04 -2.44 -15.88
N GLY A 241 15.04 -3.33 -15.91
CA GLY A 241 15.15 -4.68 -16.44
C GLY A 241 15.00 -4.75 -17.97
#